data_8ed793902a12b67bbe656084c99edfd6
#
_entry.id   8ed793902a12b67bbe656084c99edfd6
#
_cell.length_a   1.000
_cell.length_b   1.000
_cell.length_c   1.000
_cell.angle_alpha   90.00
_cell.angle_beta   90.00
_cell.angle_gamma   90.00
#
_symmetry.space_group_name_H-M   'P 1'
#
loop_
_entity.id
_entity.type
_entity.pdbx_description
1 polymer ?
#
loop_
_entity_poly.entity_id
_entity_poly.type
_entity_poly.pdbx_seq_one_letter_code
_entity_poly.pdbx_strand_id
1 'polypeptide(L)'
;MQSTGARSLKDQNGFTTFELLVVLVILAIISTIALPGLRPSYRREVLSAKAQSVANWLEDARGEAIKDMLSCEVDLENSHNGIISITKTSTGCQSMGSLDLNKDSRFSETISIKEFNGLSRVEFSPRGTVDGDIEFQISSRRESIKKCIKILSPIGLVRLGIKASEKCRYD
;
A
#
# COMPACT_ATOMS: atom_id res chain seq x y z
N MET A 1 65.76 31.72 5.48
CA MET A 1 65.90 30.26 5.22
C MET A 1 64.51 29.63 5.37
N GLN A 2 63.81 29.45 4.25
CA GLN A 2 62.47 28.85 4.23
C GLN A 2 62.63 27.38 3.79
N SER A 3 62.26 26.45 4.66
CA SER A 3 62.24 25.02 4.40
C SER A 3 60.94 24.69 3.68
N THR A 4 61.06 24.33 2.40
CA THR A 4 59.95 23.88 1.56
C THR A 4 59.71 22.39 1.87
N GLY A 5 58.64 22.10 2.67
CA GLY A 5 58.23 20.70 2.91
C GLY A 5 57.62 20.10 1.64
N ALA A 6 58.30 19.15 1.05
CA ALA A 6 57.78 18.35 -0.05
C ALA A 6 56.62 17.48 0.46
N ARG A 7 55.40 17.70 -0.05
CA ARG A 7 54.26 16.78 0.14
C ARG A 7 54.53 15.53 -0.63
N SER A 8 54.66 14.44 0.09
CA SER A 8 54.70 13.07 -0.48
C SER A 8 53.43 12.81 -1.27
N LEU A 9 53.54 12.62 -2.55
CA LEU A 9 52.46 12.13 -3.41
C LEU A 9 52.15 10.71 -2.99
N LYS A 10 50.99 10.54 -2.34
CA LYS A 10 50.44 9.25 -1.94
C LYS A 10 50.26 8.42 -3.21
N ASP A 11 50.90 7.23 -3.27
CA ASP A 11 50.82 6.27 -4.38
C ASP A 11 49.32 6.03 -4.74
N GLN A 12 48.94 6.49 -5.92
CA GLN A 12 47.63 6.17 -6.49
C GLN A 12 47.78 4.86 -7.27
N ASN A 13 47.62 3.74 -6.57
CA ASN A 13 47.56 2.42 -7.19
C ASN A 13 46.23 2.35 -7.99
N GLY A 14 46.32 2.46 -9.31
CA GLY A 14 45.19 2.26 -10.20
C GLY A 14 44.81 0.77 -10.27
N PHE A 15 43.52 0.49 -10.49
CA PHE A 15 43.05 -0.87 -10.72
C PHE A 15 43.58 -1.44 -12.01
N THR A 16 44.02 -2.70 -12.00
CA THR A 16 44.36 -3.42 -13.21
C THR A 16 43.12 -3.86 -13.98
N THR A 17 43.24 -3.97 -15.30
CA THR A 17 42.15 -4.48 -16.16
C THR A 17 41.69 -5.89 -15.74
N PHE A 18 42.63 -6.71 -15.28
CA PHE A 18 42.35 -8.05 -14.79
C PHE A 18 41.51 -8.03 -13.49
N GLU A 19 41.81 -7.13 -12.54
CA GLU A 19 41.09 -6.97 -11.29
C GLU A 19 39.66 -6.52 -11.53
N LEU A 20 39.43 -5.59 -12.48
CA LEU A 20 38.12 -5.16 -12.88
C LEU A 20 37.30 -6.31 -13.49
N LEU A 21 37.94 -7.16 -14.32
CA LEU A 21 37.29 -8.33 -14.90
C LEU A 21 36.84 -9.33 -13.82
N VAL A 22 37.70 -9.62 -12.85
CA VAL A 22 37.35 -10.51 -11.72
C VAL A 22 36.19 -9.97 -10.92
N VAL A 23 36.16 -8.67 -10.62
CA VAL A 23 35.05 -8.03 -9.89
C VAL A 23 33.72 -8.16 -10.65
N LEU A 24 33.76 -7.95 -12.00
CA LEU A 24 32.54 -8.10 -12.81
C LEU A 24 32.00 -9.53 -12.81
N VAL A 25 32.87 -10.54 -12.85
CA VAL A 25 32.45 -11.95 -12.77
C VAL A 25 31.81 -12.26 -11.42
N ILE A 26 32.43 -11.80 -10.32
CA ILE A 26 31.86 -12.00 -8.97
C ILE A 26 30.50 -11.30 -8.84
N LEU A 27 30.38 -10.06 -9.32
CA LEU A 27 29.11 -9.34 -9.31
C LEU A 27 28.02 -10.03 -10.13
N ALA A 28 28.38 -10.59 -11.28
CA ALA A 28 27.43 -11.36 -12.10
C ALA A 28 26.89 -12.59 -11.36
N ILE A 29 27.76 -13.34 -10.67
CA ILE A 29 27.37 -14.52 -9.89
C ILE A 29 26.43 -14.13 -8.73
N ILE A 30 26.80 -13.11 -7.96
CA ILE A 30 25.98 -12.64 -6.83
C ILE A 30 24.61 -12.15 -7.32
N SER A 31 24.55 -11.43 -8.43
CA SER A 31 23.31 -10.91 -9.01
C SER A 31 22.31 -12.01 -9.39
N THR A 32 22.77 -13.16 -9.87
CA THR A 32 21.91 -14.28 -10.26
C THR A 32 21.16 -14.90 -9.07
N ILE A 33 21.76 -14.86 -7.90
CA ILE A 33 21.17 -15.41 -6.66
C ILE A 33 20.22 -14.39 -5.98
N ALA A 34 20.57 -13.11 -6.00
CA ALA A 34 19.85 -12.06 -5.29
C ALA A 34 18.51 -11.68 -5.96
N LEU A 35 18.45 -11.61 -7.27
CA LEU A 35 17.29 -11.12 -8.02
C LEU A 35 15.99 -11.93 -7.85
N PRO A 36 15.99 -13.29 -7.82
CA PRO A 36 14.76 -14.07 -7.68
C PRO A 36 14.03 -13.83 -6.37
N GLY A 37 14.75 -13.57 -5.27
CA GLY A 37 14.17 -13.37 -3.94
C GLY A 37 13.46 -12.01 -3.75
N LEU A 38 13.78 -11.01 -4.55
CA LEU A 38 13.25 -9.66 -4.41
C LEU A 38 11.81 -9.51 -4.92
N ARG A 39 11.42 -10.27 -5.94
CA ARG A 39 10.10 -10.16 -6.58
C ARG A 39 8.91 -10.45 -5.64
N PRO A 40 8.91 -11.54 -4.84
CA PRO A 40 7.82 -11.80 -3.91
C PRO A 40 7.72 -10.74 -2.80
N SER A 41 8.86 -10.30 -2.25
CA SER A 41 8.89 -9.25 -1.23
C SER A 41 8.30 -7.94 -1.74
N TYR A 42 8.68 -7.53 -2.95
CA TYR A 42 8.15 -6.33 -3.57
C TYR A 42 6.62 -6.37 -3.76
N ARG A 43 6.08 -7.50 -4.21
CA ARG A 43 4.62 -7.66 -4.39
C ARG A 43 3.86 -7.54 -3.08
N ARG A 44 4.38 -8.13 -2.00
CA ARG A 44 3.81 -8.01 -0.66
C ARG A 44 3.79 -6.57 -0.19
N GLU A 45 4.86 -5.84 -0.46
CA GLU A 45 4.98 -4.42 -0.13
C GLU A 45 3.96 -3.58 -0.91
N VAL A 46 3.81 -3.82 -2.21
CA VAL A 46 2.80 -3.16 -3.05
C VAL A 46 1.39 -3.42 -2.52
N LEU A 47 1.06 -4.67 -2.17
CA LEU A 47 -0.25 -5.00 -1.60
C LEU A 47 -0.47 -4.30 -0.25
N SER A 48 0.57 -4.22 0.59
CA SER A 48 0.52 -3.51 1.86
C SER A 48 0.29 -2.01 1.65
N ALA A 49 1.03 -1.39 0.74
CA ALA A 49 0.88 0.03 0.40
C ALA A 49 -0.53 0.34 -0.16
N LYS A 50 -1.08 -0.52 -1.00
CA LYS A 50 -2.45 -0.36 -1.51
C LYS A 50 -3.51 -0.53 -0.41
N ALA A 51 -3.32 -1.48 0.51
CA ALA A 51 -4.20 -1.62 1.67
C ALA A 51 -4.16 -0.37 2.57
N GLN A 52 -2.96 0.18 2.78
CA GLN A 52 -2.81 1.44 3.52
C GLN A 52 -3.50 2.61 2.81
N SER A 53 -3.42 2.67 1.47
CA SER A 53 -4.11 3.71 0.70
C SER A 53 -5.63 3.64 0.87
N VAL A 54 -6.21 2.44 0.90
CA VAL A 54 -7.65 2.25 1.17
C VAL A 54 -7.99 2.69 2.59
N ALA A 55 -7.20 2.28 3.59
CA ALA A 55 -7.45 2.66 4.97
C ALA A 55 -7.39 4.19 5.16
N ASN A 56 -6.37 4.84 4.61
CA ASN A 56 -6.23 6.29 4.67
C ASN A 56 -7.41 7.00 3.98
N TRP A 57 -7.81 6.52 2.79
CA TRP A 57 -8.93 7.09 2.07
C TRP A 57 -10.26 6.96 2.84
N LEU A 58 -10.48 5.84 3.55
CA LEU A 58 -11.66 5.66 4.41
C LEU A 58 -11.61 6.58 5.64
N GLU A 59 -10.43 6.78 6.24
CA GLU A 59 -10.26 7.74 7.34
C GLU A 59 -10.48 9.18 6.86
N ASP A 60 -10.05 9.51 5.64
CA ASP A 60 -10.31 10.82 5.03
C ASP A 60 -11.82 11.01 4.81
N ALA A 61 -12.54 10.00 4.31
CA ALA A 61 -13.99 10.04 4.13
C ALA A 61 -14.72 10.25 5.47
N ARG A 62 -14.26 9.57 6.52
CA ARG A 62 -14.75 9.78 7.88
C ARG A 62 -14.48 11.22 8.36
N GLY A 63 -13.25 11.71 8.10
CA GLY A 63 -12.84 13.08 8.45
C GLY A 63 -13.67 14.15 7.76
N GLU A 64 -13.94 13.99 6.46
CA GLU A 64 -14.82 14.91 5.71
C GLU A 64 -16.28 14.86 6.22
N ALA A 65 -16.81 13.67 6.57
CA ALA A 65 -18.14 13.57 7.16
C ALA A 65 -18.27 14.39 8.47
N ILE A 66 -17.26 14.34 9.32
CA ILE A 66 -17.19 15.12 10.56
C ILE A 66 -17.07 16.61 10.27
N LYS A 67 -16.20 16.98 9.34
CA LYS A 67 -15.91 18.38 8.98
C LYS A 67 -17.13 19.05 8.35
N ASP A 68 -17.79 18.39 7.42
CA ASP A 68 -18.95 18.91 6.71
C ASP A 68 -20.23 18.80 7.56
N MET A 69 -20.19 18.06 8.69
CA MET A 69 -21.37 17.73 9.51
C MET A 69 -22.50 17.05 8.72
N LEU A 70 -22.12 16.30 7.68
CA LEU A 70 -23.02 15.58 6.79
C LEU A 70 -22.59 14.12 6.69
N SER A 71 -23.53 13.21 6.41
CA SER A 71 -23.17 11.81 6.23
C SER A 71 -22.38 11.60 4.93
N CYS A 72 -21.39 10.71 5.01
CA CYS A 72 -20.57 10.31 3.88
C CYS A 72 -20.81 8.84 3.56
N GLU A 73 -21.36 8.56 2.41
CA GLU A 73 -21.66 7.21 1.96
C GLU A 73 -20.63 6.77 0.91
N VAL A 74 -19.88 5.73 1.24
CA VAL A 74 -18.87 5.10 0.39
C VAL A 74 -19.48 3.93 -0.36
N ASP A 75 -19.37 3.95 -1.68
CA ASP A 75 -19.83 2.90 -2.56
C ASP A 75 -18.73 1.87 -2.81
N LEU A 76 -19.03 0.62 -2.53
CA LEU A 76 -18.15 -0.53 -2.71
C LEU A 76 -18.58 -1.44 -3.87
N GLU A 77 -19.60 -1.05 -4.63
CA GLU A 77 -20.16 -1.88 -5.71
C GLU A 77 -19.10 -2.29 -6.74
N ASN A 78 -18.14 -1.40 -7.03
CA ASN A 78 -17.01 -1.67 -7.92
C ASN A 78 -15.73 -2.11 -7.20
N SER A 79 -15.79 -2.43 -5.93
CA SER A 79 -14.61 -2.77 -5.12
C SER A 79 -13.87 -4.03 -5.62
N HIS A 80 -14.59 -4.98 -6.23
CA HIS A 80 -13.97 -6.17 -6.84
C HIS A 80 -13.04 -5.81 -8.02
N ASN A 81 -13.21 -4.65 -8.64
CA ASN A 81 -12.29 -4.09 -9.65
C ASN A 81 -11.20 -3.20 -9.05
N GLY A 82 -11.15 -3.07 -7.71
CA GLY A 82 -10.21 -2.21 -7.00
C GLY A 82 -10.58 -0.73 -7.02
N ILE A 83 -11.84 -0.40 -7.29
CA ILE A 83 -12.34 0.98 -7.31
C ILE A 83 -13.30 1.19 -6.13
N ILE A 84 -13.04 2.24 -5.36
CA ILE A 84 -13.91 2.71 -4.28
C ILE A 84 -14.29 4.15 -4.60
N SER A 85 -15.54 4.51 -4.42
CA SER A 85 -16.03 5.87 -4.72
C SER A 85 -17.01 6.36 -3.68
N ILE A 86 -17.23 7.67 -3.66
CA ILE A 86 -18.31 8.26 -2.89
C ILE A 86 -19.62 8.08 -3.67
N THR A 87 -20.66 7.67 -2.98
CA THR A 87 -22.00 7.52 -3.57
C THR A 87 -22.51 8.88 -4.04
N LYS A 88 -23.07 8.93 -5.24
CA LYS A 88 -23.60 10.17 -5.84
C LYS A 88 -24.70 10.83 -5.00
N THR A 89 -25.39 10.06 -4.18
CA THR A 89 -26.45 10.51 -3.26
C THR A 89 -25.92 10.99 -1.92
N SER A 90 -24.60 10.79 -1.66
CA SER A 90 -23.97 11.28 -0.43
C SER A 90 -24.07 12.79 -0.35
N THR A 91 -24.42 13.31 0.83
CA THR A 91 -24.48 14.74 1.09
C THR A 91 -23.17 15.32 1.57
N GLY A 92 -22.38 14.51 2.28
CA GLY A 92 -21.02 14.86 2.71
C GLY A 92 -19.95 14.29 1.77
N CYS A 93 -18.71 14.71 1.98
CA CYS A 93 -17.51 14.22 1.29
C CYS A 93 -17.57 14.26 -0.26
N GLN A 94 -18.41 15.12 -0.85
CA GLN A 94 -18.51 15.26 -2.32
C GLN A 94 -17.23 15.76 -2.98
N SER A 95 -16.34 16.41 -2.23
CA SER A 95 -15.04 16.87 -2.68
C SER A 95 -14.05 15.72 -2.91
N MET A 96 -14.33 14.54 -2.36
CA MET A 96 -13.46 13.38 -2.50
C MET A 96 -13.67 12.70 -3.86
N GLY A 97 -12.56 12.39 -4.52
CA GLY A 97 -12.58 11.59 -5.74
C GLY A 97 -12.67 10.10 -5.46
N SER A 98 -12.86 9.29 -6.51
CA SER A 98 -12.74 7.84 -6.43
C SER A 98 -11.29 7.40 -6.23
N LEU A 99 -11.09 6.37 -5.44
CA LEU A 99 -9.81 5.68 -5.30
C LEU A 99 -9.76 4.49 -6.25
N ASP A 100 -8.87 4.54 -7.24
CA ASP A 100 -8.60 3.43 -8.16
C ASP A 100 -7.23 2.82 -7.83
N LEU A 101 -7.23 1.62 -7.28
CA LEU A 101 -6.02 0.90 -6.88
C LEU A 101 -5.23 0.36 -8.06
N ASN A 102 -5.82 0.29 -9.24
CA ASN A 102 -5.22 -0.31 -10.42
C ASN A 102 -4.66 0.74 -11.40
N LYS A 103 -4.98 2.04 -11.22
CA LYS A 103 -4.61 3.13 -12.13
C LYS A 103 -3.09 3.28 -12.33
N ASP A 104 -2.30 3.09 -11.27
CA ASP A 104 -0.84 3.29 -11.29
C ASP A 104 -0.04 1.99 -11.14
N SER A 105 -0.63 0.85 -11.45
CA SER A 105 0.09 -0.42 -11.32
C SER A 105 1.12 -0.55 -12.44
N ARG A 106 2.36 -0.14 -12.19
CA ARG A 106 3.55 -0.44 -13.03
C ARG A 106 3.77 -1.95 -13.20
N PHE A 107 3.09 -2.75 -12.40
CA PHE A 107 3.03 -4.19 -12.47
C PHE A 107 1.58 -4.56 -12.74
N SER A 108 1.33 -5.30 -13.78
CA SER A 108 0.05 -5.84 -14.26
C SER A 108 -0.67 -6.71 -13.20
N GLU A 109 -0.75 -6.26 -11.96
CA GLU A 109 -1.43 -6.96 -10.87
C GLU A 109 -2.78 -6.32 -10.60
N THR A 110 -3.83 -7.01 -10.94
CA THR A 110 -5.20 -6.61 -10.62
C THR A 110 -5.45 -6.83 -9.14
N ILE A 111 -5.70 -5.74 -8.43
CA ILE A 111 -6.11 -5.75 -7.02
C ILE A 111 -7.62 -5.78 -6.97
N SER A 112 -8.16 -6.67 -6.18
CA SER A 112 -9.59 -6.79 -5.92
C SER A 112 -9.88 -6.69 -4.43
N ILE A 113 -10.99 -6.07 -4.11
CA ILE A 113 -11.51 -5.99 -2.74
C ILE A 113 -12.72 -6.93 -2.66
N LYS A 114 -12.76 -7.76 -1.63
CA LYS A 114 -13.91 -8.60 -1.32
C LYS A 114 -14.45 -8.22 0.04
N GLU A 115 -15.74 -8.05 0.11
CA GLU A 115 -16.46 -7.82 1.35
C GLU A 115 -16.79 -9.15 2.01
N PHE A 116 -16.75 -9.17 3.36
CA PHE A 116 -17.10 -10.36 4.10
C PHE A 116 -18.60 -10.41 4.45
N ASN A 117 -19.25 -9.26 4.60
CA ASN A 117 -20.62 -9.16 5.09
C ASN A 117 -21.67 -8.81 4.02
N GLY A 118 -21.29 -8.79 2.72
CA GLY A 118 -22.23 -8.49 1.62
C GLY A 118 -22.77 -7.05 1.61
N LEU A 119 -22.12 -6.14 2.35
CA LEU A 119 -22.49 -4.74 2.39
C LEU A 119 -21.89 -4.04 1.17
N SER A 120 -22.72 -3.54 0.27
CA SER A 120 -22.28 -2.76 -0.89
C SER A 120 -21.92 -1.32 -0.56
N ARG A 121 -22.19 -0.86 0.66
CA ARG A 121 -22.02 0.54 1.08
C ARG A 121 -21.59 0.65 2.52
N VAL A 122 -20.84 1.72 2.82
CA VAL A 122 -20.41 2.12 4.16
C VAL A 122 -20.84 3.56 4.37
N GLU A 123 -21.61 3.83 5.41
CA GLU A 123 -22.02 5.17 5.76
C GLU A 123 -21.31 5.64 7.04
N PHE A 124 -20.58 6.74 6.92
CA PHE A 124 -20.05 7.49 8.05
C PHE A 124 -21.05 8.60 8.42
N SER A 125 -21.51 8.59 9.65
CA SER A 125 -22.38 9.66 10.15
C SER A 125 -21.62 10.99 10.30
N PRO A 126 -22.33 12.11 10.53
CA PRO A 126 -21.69 13.41 10.82
C PRO A 126 -20.81 13.42 12.07
N ARG A 127 -20.90 12.38 12.92
CA ARG A 127 -20.01 12.19 14.09
C ARG A 127 -18.87 11.24 13.81
N GLY A 128 -18.73 10.74 12.57
CA GLY A 128 -17.72 9.76 12.17
C GLY A 128 -18.00 8.36 12.71
N THR A 129 -19.24 8.05 13.09
CA THR A 129 -19.67 6.71 13.53
C THR A 129 -20.17 5.88 12.36
N VAL A 130 -20.12 4.55 12.52
CA VAL A 130 -20.66 3.58 11.55
C VAL A 130 -21.57 2.60 12.27
N ASP A 131 -22.57 2.09 11.55
CA ASP A 131 -23.47 1.05 12.03
C ASP A 131 -22.93 -0.33 11.66
N GLY A 132 -22.53 -1.10 12.68
CA GLY A 132 -22.00 -2.44 12.53
C GLY A 132 -20.51 -2.49 12.12
N ASP A 133 -19.88 -3.59 12.49
CA ASP A 133 -18.49 -3.86 12.07
C ASP A 133 -18.47 -4.25 10.59
N ILE A 134 -17.59 -3.60 9.82
CA ILE A 134 -17.44 -3.82 8.39
C ILE A 134 -16.03 -4.34 8.13
N GLU A 135 -15.94 -5.42 7.39
CA GLU A 135 -14.65 -6.04 7.09
C GLU A 135 -14.49 -6.29 5.59
N PHE A 136 -13.34 -5.88 5.05
CA PHE A 136 -12.95 -6.07 3.66
C PHE A 136 -11.67 -6.88 3.57
N GLN A 137 -11.55 -7.65 2.51
CA GLN A 137 -10.32 -8.34 2.15
C GLN A 137 -9.76 -7.77 0.85
N ILE A 138 -8.51 -7.33 0.90
CA ILE A 138 -7.75 -6.90 -0.28
C ILE A 138 -6.85 -8.05 -0.72
N SER A 139 -6.96 -8.43 -1.97
CA SER A 139 -6.18 -9.52 -2.57
C SER A 139 -5.64 -9.11 -3.93
N SER A 140 -4.46 -9.64 -4.27
CA SER A 140 -3.92 -9.62 -5.62
C SER A 140 -4.07 -11.00 -6.24
N ARG A 141 -4.25 -11.07 -7.56
CA ARG A 141 -4.43 -12.34 -8.29
C ARG A 141 -3.25 -13.29 -8.16
N ARG A 142 -2.05 -12.76 -7.91
CA ARG A 142 -0.78 -13.53 -7.89
C ARG A 142 -0.21 -13.74 -6.50
N GLU A 143 -0.79 -13.16 -5.46
CA GLU A 143 -0.31 -13.29 -4.08
C GLU A 143 -1.24 -14.16 -3.25
N SER A 144 -0.64 -15.09 -2.50
CA SER A 144 -1.37 -15.91 -1.53
C SER A 144 -1.72 -15.13 -0.26
N ILE A 145 -0.96 -14.06 0.03
CA ILE A 145 -1.19 -13.21 1.20
C ILE A 145 -2.29 -12.21 0.87
N LYS A 146 -3.24 -12.08 1.80
CA LYS A 146 -4.35 -11.15 1.71
C LYS A 146 -4.29 -10.18 2.87
N LYS A 147 -4.64 -8.92 2.61
CA LYS A 147 -4.76 -7.89 3.64
C LYS A 147 -6.23 -7.71 4.01
N CYS A 148 -6.48 -7.41 5.27
CA CYS A 148 -7.81 -7.13 5.78
C CYS A 148 -7.89 -5.68 6.22
N ILE A 149 -9.05 -5.08 6.04
CA ILE A 149 -9.39 -3.77 6.60
C ILE A 149 -10.68 -3.96 7.38
N LYS A 150 -10.70 -3.50 8.62
CA LYS A 150 -11.89 -3.53 9.47
C LYS A 150 -12.22 -2.12 9.92
N ILE A 151 -13.49 -1.75 9.79
CA ILE A 151 -14.06 -0.54 10.36
C ILE A 151 -14.83 -0.95 11.62
N LEU A 152 -14.41 -0.43 12.74
CA LEU A 152 -14.98 -0.77 14.05
C LEU A 152 -16.19 0.09 14.38
N SER A 153 -17.31 -0.55 14.62
CA SER A 153 -18.51 0.10 15.18
C SER A 153 -18.37 0.32 16.69
N PRO A 154 -18.97 1.39 17.26
CA PRO A 154 -19.61 2.51 16.55
C PRO A 154 -18.64 3.63 16.15
N ILE A 155 -17.37 3.58 16.58
CA ILE A 155 -16.42 4.69 16.49
C ILE A 155 -15.90 4.97 15.08
N GLY A 156 -16.16 4.08 14.10
CA GLY A 156 -15.72 4.24 12.71
C GLY A 156 -14.20 4.15 12.51
N LEU A 157 -13.46 3.58 13.48
CA LEU A 157 -12.01 3.46 13.39
C LEU A 157 -11.61 2.38 12.37
N VAL A 158 -10.73 2.73 11.44
CA VAL A 158 -10.21 1.81 10.43
C VAL A 158 -8.97 1.09 10.95
N ARG A 159 -8.97 -0.24 10.89
CA ARG A 159 -7.81 -1.06 11.25
C ARG A 159 -7.36 -1.93 10.10
N LEU A 160 -6.05 -2.05 9.96
CA LEU A 160 -5.40 -2.95 9.02
C LEU A 160 -5.07 -4.27 9.69
N GLY A 161 -5.17 -5.35 8.92
CA GLY A 161 -4.80 -6.68 9.36
C GLY A 161 -4.26 -7.54 8.22
N ILE A 162 -3.80 -8.72 8.59
CA ILE A 162 -3.31 -9.73 7.65
C ILE A 162 -4.21 -10.96 7.77
N LYS A 163 -4.63 -11.50 6.64
CA LYS A 163 -5.36 -12.76 6.64
C LYS A 163 -4.40 -13.91 6.87
N ALA A 164 -4.49 -14.54 8.04
CA ALA A 164 -3.80 -15.76 8.38
C ALA A 164 -4.83 -16.90 8.40
N SER A 165 -4.72 -17.84 7.46
CA SER A 165 -5.70 -18.91 7.27
C SER A 165 -7.09 -18.38 6.89
N GLU A 166 -8.12 -18.67 7.70
CA GLU A 166 -9.50 -18.26 7.45
C GLU A 166 -9.87 -16.93 8.11
N LYS A 167 -9.14 -16.51 9.14
CA LYS A 167 -9.45 -15.30 9.93
C LYS A 167 -8.45 -14.18 9.67
N CYS A 168 -8.94 -12.94 9.75
CA CYS A 168 -8.10 -11.76 9.75
C CYS A 168 -7.55 -11.49 11.16
N ARG A 169 -6.25 -11.20 11.23
CA ARG A 169 -5.57 -10.78 12.45
C ARG A 169 -5.24 -9.30 12.32
N TYR A 170 -5.70 -8.53 13.27
CA TYR A 170 -5.49 -7.08 13.37
C TYR A 170 -4.42 -6.80 14.43
N ASP A 171 -3.52 -5.91 14.12
CA ASP A 171 -2.50 -5.40 15.05
C ASP A 171 -3.00 -4.16 15.80
#